data_a289d215577f0142f4d64306eeddcc85
#
_entry.id   a289d215577f0142f4d64306eeddcc85
#
_cell.length_a   1.000
_cell.length_b   1.000
_cell.length_c   1.000
_cell.angle_alpha   90.00
_cell.angle_beta   90.00
_cell.angle_gamma   90.00
#
_symmetry.space_group_name_H-M   'P 1'
#
loop_
_entity.id
_entity.type
_entity.pdbx_description
1 polymer ?
#
loop_
_entity_poly.entity_id
_entity_poly.type
_entity_poly.pdbx_seq_one_letter_code
_entity_poly.pdbx_strand_id
1 'polypeptide(L)'
;VSLMGKKLGDVDYASICFNLDRKSFQIPKLKTEPNNIQAWKIFNQSELSNIIEEYVSKDPITGLQYMKIMNECKRILDNYPISIIKTLNAELDEAVTVFENINQGGKRLTLFDLVHASVWTSDFDLRDLIQEFNDESAIKLFGKLQPETFTQSLSLNVTGNCQQTNQLSLTTSMCQNVWARTLECLRLSIDLVKGYGAQKIDILPYESLLPILQYYFFKSGKNYMENAHKQLIDDWFWTTIFS
;
A
#
# COMPACT_ATOMS: atom_id res chain seq x y z
N VAL A 1 10.00 8.06 6.57
CA VAL A 1 10.74 6.85 6.19
C VAL A 1 11.00 6.78 4.70
N SER A 2 10.22 7.42 3.86
CA SER A 2 10.35 7.33 2.39
C SER A 2 11.26 8.37 1.73
N LEU A 3 11.89 9.27 2.49
CA LEU A 3 12.78 10.30 1.95
C LEU A 3 14.11 9.77 1.39
N MET A 4 14.38 8.48 1.54
CA MET A 4 15.61 7.82 1.09
C MET A 4 15.47 7.05 -0.23
N GLY A 5 14.70 7.55 -1.18
CA GLY A 5 14.69 7.00 -2.55
C GLY A 5 13.68 5.88 -2.80
N LYS A 6 12.73 5.62 -1.89
CA LYS A 6 11.61 4.72 -2.14
C LYS A 6 10.40 5.48 -2.69
N LYS A 7 9.78 4.92 -3.74
CA LYS A 7 8.48 5.38 -4.22
C LYS A 7 7.39 4.81 -3.29
N LEU A 8 6.43 5.63 -2.91
CA LEU A 8 5.23 5.19 -2.22
C LEU A 8 4.04 5.51 -3.14
N GLY A 9 3.48 4.52 -3.79
CA GLY A 9 2.52 4.71 -4.87
C GLY A 9 3.16 5.44 -6.06
N ASP A 10 2.41 6.36 -6.67
CA ASP A 10 2.88 7.13 -7.84
C ASP A 10 3.81 8.31 -7.49
N VAL A 11 4.07 8.55 -6.20
CA VAL A 11 4.88 9.69 -5.74
C VAL A 11 6.29 9.25 -5.42
N ASP A 12 7.27 9.79 -6.17
CA ASP A 12 8.68 9.67 -5.85
C ASP A 12 9.07 10.74 -4.83
N TYR A 13 9.06 10.39 -3.54
CA TYR A 13 9.41 11.31 -2.46
C TYR A 13 10.88 11.76 -2.49
N ALA A 14 11.76 11.01 -3.16
CA ALA A 14 13.15 11.42 -3.36
C ALA A 14 13.26 12.62 -4.32
N SER A 15 12.25 12.83 -5.15
CA SER A 15 12.19 13.97 -6.09
C SER A 15 11.71 15.28 -5.45
N ILE A 16 11.19 15.24 -4.21
CA ILE A 16 10.75 16.45 -3.51
C ILE A 16 11.98 17.32 -3.21
N CYS A 17 11.92 18.57 -3.66
CA CYS A 17 12.93 19.56 -3.41
C CYS A 17 12.37 20.74 -2.62
N PHE A 18 13.22 21.38 -1.82
CA PHE A 18 12.96 22.67 -1.22
C PHE A 18 13.65 23.75 -2.06
N ASN A 19 12.89 24.70 -2.56
CA ASN A 19 13.42 25.82 -3.33
C ASN A 19 13.77 26.97 -2.38
N LEU A 20 15.04 27.40 -2.39
CA LEU A 20 15.56 28.41 -1.47
C LEU A 20 14.99 29.81 -1.73
N ASP A 21 14.74 30.15 -2.99
CA ASP A 21 14.20 31.46 -3.36
C ASP A 21 12.71 31.56 -3.00
N ARG A 22 11.94 30.51 -3.32
CA ARG A 22 10.50 30.46 -3.09
C ARG A 22 10.14 30.04 -1.65
N LYS A 23 11.10 29.52 -0.91
CA LYS A 23 10.92 28.99 0.47
C LYS A 23 9.78 27.97 0.56
N SER A 24 9.67 27.10 -0.42
CA SER A 24 8.57 26.13 -0.54
C SER A 24 9.05 24.79 -1.06
N PHE A 25 8.36 23.72 -0.64
CA PHE A 25 8.55 22.38 -1.19
C PHE A 25 7.84 22.26 -2.53
N GLN A 26 8.52 21.60 -3.49
CA GLN A 26 7.97 21.35 -4.82
C GLN A 26 8.58 20.08 -5.41
N ILE A 27 7.88 19.51 -6.39
CA ILE A 27 8.46 18.49 -7.29
C ILE A 27 8.89 19.23 -8.53
N PRO A 28 10.22 19.34 -8.78
CA PRO A 28 10.71 20.13 -9.89
C PRO A 28 10.30 19.51 -11.24
N LYS A 29 9.81 20.33 -12.16
CA LYS A 29 9.46 19.89 -13.52
C LYS A 29 10.70 19.56 -14.36
N LEU A 30 11.83 20.20 -14.05
CA LEU A 30 13.14 19.96 -14.66
C LEU A 30 14.14 19.56 -13.59
N LYS A 31 15.03 18.62 -13.88
CA LYS A 31 16.05 18.14 -12.95
C LYS A 31 17.05 19.22 -12.50
N THR A 32 17.11 20.34 -13.19
CA THR A 32 18.11 21.40 -13.02
C THR A 32 17.50 22.77 -12.73
N GLU A 33 16.38 22.85 -12.00
CA GLU A 33 15.93 24.15 -11.50
C GLU A 33 16.93 24.69 -10.47
N PRO A 34 17.40 25.95 -10.62
CA PRO A 34 18.38 26.51 -9.71
C PRO A 34 17.81 26.62 -8.29
N ASN A 35 18.71 26.51 -7.30
CA ASN A 35 18.40 26.67 -5.88
C ASN A 35 17.38 25.67 -5.30
N ASN A 36 17.20 24.52 -5.97
CA ASN A 36 16.44 23.38 -5.46
C ASN A 36 17.37 22.41 -4.72
N ILE A 37 17.04 22.13 -3.46
CA ILE A 37 17.73 21.14 -2.63
C ILE A 37 16.78 19.98 -2.41
N GLN A 38 17.23 18.75 -2.65
CA GLN A 38 16.44 17.56 -2.32
C GLN A 38 16.09 17.59 -0.83
N ALA A 39 14.80 17.44 -0.52
CA ALA A 39 14.28 17.60 0.84
C ALA A 39 15.00 16.69 1.85
N TRP A 40 15.33 15.45 1.48
CA TRP A 40 16.03 14.51 2.36
C TRP A 40 17.43 14.98 2.79
N LYS A 41 18.10 15.81 1.97
CA LYS A 41 19.42 16.36 2.29
C LYS A 41 19.35 17.37 3.43
N ILE A 42 18.22 18.06 3.59
CA ILE A 42 18.01 19.00 4.71
C ILE A 42 17.96 18.25 6.04
N PHE A 43 17.44 17.02 6.04
CA PHE A 43 17.40 16.18 7.26
C PHE A 43 18.73 15.53 7.60
N ASN A 44 19.62 15.37 6.61
CA ASN A 44 20.95 14.80 6.83
C ASN A 44 21.95 15.91 7.18
N GLN A 45 22.47 15.88 8.41
CA GLN A 45 23.34 16.95 8.92
C GLN A 45 24.63 17.12 8.08
N SER A 46 25.25 16.03 7.63
CA SER A 46 26.49 16.11 6.84
C SER A 46 26.22 16.66 5.44
N GLU A 47 25.14 16.21 4.78
CA GLU A 47 24.73 16.72 3.47
C GLU A 47 24.39 18.21 3.54
N LEU A 48 23.63 18.61 4.59
CA LEU A 48 23.26 19.99 4.80
C LEU A 48 24.49 20.89 4.98
N SER A 49 25.47 20.46 5.78
CA SER A 49 26.72 21.21 5.99
C SER A 49 27.50 21.37 4.67
N ASN A 50 27.66 20.32 3.89
CA ASN A 50 28.33 20.37 2.60
C ASN A 50 27.66 21.35 1.62
N ILE A 51 26.33 21.33 1.57
CA ILE A 51 25.55 22.24 0.73
C ILE A 51 25.74 23.71 1.18
N ILE A 52 25.69 23.96 2.48
CA ILE A 52 25.92 25.31 3.03
C ILE A 52 27.31 25.80 2.65
N GLU A 53 28.34 24.99 2.84
CA GLU A 53 29.72 25.32 2.44
C GLU A 53 29.85 25.65 0.96
N GLU A 54 29.19 24.86 0.11
CA GLU A 54 29.17 25.08 -1.34
C GLU A 54 28.59 26.47 -1.71
N TYR A 55 27.42 26.82 -1.14
CA TYR A 55 26.76 28.09 -1.40
C TYR A 55 27.57 29.28 -0.86
N VAL A 56 28.13 29.18 0.35
CA VAL A 56 28.92 30.22 0.98
C VAL A 56 30.22 30.43 0.23
N SER A 57 30.84 29.37 -0.31
CA SER A 57 32.08 29.46 -1.11
C SER A 57 31.86 30.15 -2.46
N LYS A 58 30.68 29.95 -3.08
CA LYS A 58 30.35 30.58 -4.39
C LYS A 58 30.00 32.05 -4.24
N ASP A 59 29.17 32.40 -3.29
CA ASP A 59 28.79 33.78 -2.98
C ASP A 59 28.50 33.88 -1.47
N PRO A 60 29.42 34.49 -0.69
CA PRO A 60 29.28 34.59 0.76
C PRO A 60 28.00 35.31 1.21
N ILE A 61 27.52 36.31 0.47
CA ILE A 61 26.34 37.08 0.87
C ILE A 61 25.08 36.25 0.69
N THR A 62 24.87 35.74 -0.51
CA THR A 62 23.72 34.89 -0.83
C THR A 62 23.80 33.56 -0.08
N GLY A 63 24.97 32.97 0.05
CA GLY A 63 25.21 31.73 0.78
C GLY A 63 24.82 31.83 2.27
N LEU A 64 25.14 32.93 2.95
CA LEU A 64 24.72 33.15 4.33
C LEU A 64 23.21 33.35 4.44
N GLN A 65 22.52 33.93 3.46
CA GLN A 65 21.06 34.01 3.44
C GLN A 65 20.45 32.63 3.27
N TYR A 66 20.94 31.83 2.33
CA TYR A 66 20.45 30.46 2.10
C TYR A 66 20.74 29.55 3.30
N MET A 67 21.88 29.69 3.97
CA MET A 67 22.18 28.99 5.20
C MET A 67 21.10 29.25 6.27
N LYS A 68 20.69 30.51 6.47
CA LYS A 68 19.62 30.85 7.40
C LYS A 68 18.29 30.18 7.04
N ILE A 69 17.94 30.21 5.75
CA ILE A 69 16.71 29.60 5.23
C ILE A 69 16.74 28.07 5.43
N MET A 70 17.84 27.40 5.11
CA MET A 70 18.01 25.95 5.28
C MET A 70 17.93 25.54 6.74
N ASN A 71 18.64 26.26 7.63
CA ASN A 71 18.61 25.98 9.08
C ASN A 71 17.22 26.22 9.67
N GLU A 72 16.51 27.26 9.25
CA GLU A 72 15.13 27.52 9.67
C GLU A 72 14.18 26.42 9.17
N CYS A 73 14.29 26.00 7.92
CA CYS A 73 13.53 24.88 7.37
C CYS A 73 13.78 23.60 8.20
N LYS A 74 15.05 23.27 8.46
CA LYS A 74 15.41 22.12 9.29
C LYS A 74 14.82 22.24 10.70
N ARG A 75 14.94 23.41 11.34
CA ARG A 75 14.38 23.65 12.68
C ARG A 75 12.88 23.45 12.75
N ILE A 76 12.14 23.92 11.73
CA ILE A 76 10.69 23.73 11.65
C ILE A 76 10.36 22.24 11.50
N LEU A 77 11.09 21.52 10.66
CA LEU A 77 10.85 20.11 10.42
C LEU A 77 11.23 19.24 11.63
N ASP A 78 12.38 19.52 12.27
CA ASP A 78 12.83 18.77 13.45
C ASP A 78 11.88 18.96 14.65
N ASN A 79 11.24 20.13 14.76
CA ASN A 79 10.31 20.46 15.83
C ASN A 79 8.84 20.36 15.43
N TYR A 80 8.54 19.77 14.26
CA TYR A 80 7.16 19.63 13.82
C TYR A 80 6.38 18.71 14.76
N PRO A 81 5.30 19.21 15.41
CA PRO A 81 4.55 18.40 16.35
C PRO A 81 3.78 17.30 15.62
N ILE A 82 4.07 16.05 15.97
CA ILE A 82 3.29 14.90 15.52
C ILE A 82 2.39 14.47 16.68
N SER A 83 1.08 14.58 16.48
CA SER A 83 0.12 14.07 17.47
C SER A 83 0.11 12.55 17.45
N ILE A 84 0.39 11.93 18.60
CA ILE A 84 0.32 10.49 18.80
C ILE A 84 -0.86 10.19 19.72
N ILE A 85 -1.84 9.47 19.22
CA ILE A 85 -2.96 8.96 20.01
C ILE A 85 -2.68 7.49 20.31
N LYS A 86 -2.62 7.14 21.60
CA LYS A 86 -2.43 5.76 22.06
C LYS A 86 -3.74 5.28 22.65
N THR A 87 -4.29 4.23 22.09
CA THR A 87 -5.42 3.52 22.67
C THR A 87 -4.87 2.40 23.56
N LEU A 88 -5.23 2.43 24.84
CA LEU A 88 -4.77 1.46 25.84
C LEU A 88 -5.93 0.55 26.22
N ASN A 89 -5.67 -0.76 26.30
CA ASN A 89 -6.64 -1.78 26.71
C ASN A 89 -7.93 -1.81 25.88
N ALA A 90 -7.90 -1.33 24.65
CA ALA A 90 -9.04 -1.42 23.74
C ALA A 90 -9.05 -2.78 23.04
N GLU A 91 -10.24 -3.36 22.90
CA GLU A 91 -10.44 -4.46 21.99
C GLU A 91 -10.19 -4.02 20.54
N LEU A 92 -9.85 -4.98 19.67
CA LEU A 92 -9.45 -4.66 18.30
C LEU A 92 -10.53 -3.86 17.54
N ASP A 93 -11.79 -4.16 17.74
CA ASP A 93 -12.93 -3.46 17.14
C ASP A 93 -13.05 -2.00 17.60
N GLU A 94 -12.79 -1.74 18.88
CA GLU A 94 -12.77 -0.38 19.41
C GLU A 94 -11.59 0.41 18.84
N ALA A 95 -10.42 -0.22 18.72
CA ALA A 95 -9.24 0.41 18.14
C ALA A 95 -9.49 0.80 16.67
N VAL A 96 -10.16 -0.04 15.89
CA VAL A 96 -10.57 0.24 14.51
C VAL A 96 -11.53 1.41 14.45
N THR A 97 -12.57 1.42 15.29
CA THR A 97 -13.57 2.50 15.34
C THR A 97 -12.92 3.84 15.70
N VAL A 98 -12.03 3.85 16.67
CA VAL A 98 -11.26 5.06 17.06
C VAL A 98 -10.39 5.54 15.91
N PHE A 99 -9.73 4.61 15.22
CA PHE A 99 -8.88 4.90 14.08
C PHE A 99 -9.67 5.49 12.89
N GLU A 100 -10.83 4.91 12.54
CA GLU A 100 -11.71 5.43 11.50
C GLU A 100 -12.19 6.85 11.83
N ASN A 101 -12.53 7.13 13.08
CA ASN A 101 -12.99 8.44 13.52
C ASN A 101 -11.89 9.50 13.48
N ILE A 102 -10.65 9.15 13.81
CA ILE A 102 -9.50 10.07 13.79
C ILE A 102 -9.09 10.45 12.37
N ASN A 103 -9.26 9.53 11.42
CA ASN A 103 -8.87 9.74 10.01
C ASN A 103 -9.81 10.63 9.19
N GLN A 104 -10.82 11.26 9.79
CA GLN A 104 -11.78 12.12 9.07
C GLN A 104 -11.15 13.41 8.50
N GLY A 105 -9.96 13.81 8.95
CA GLY A 105 -9.29 15.05 8.55
C GLY A 105 -8.20 14.93 7.47
N GLY A 106 -7.88 13.69 6.97
CA GLY A 106 -6.79 13.44 6.04
C GLY A 106 -7.12 12.43 4.94
N LYS A 107 -6.10 11.81 4.33
CA LYS A 107 -6.29 10.65 3.45
C LYS A 107 -6.80 9.51 4.34
N ARG A 108 -8.03 9.07 4.08
CA ARG A 108 -8.62 7.94 4.80
C ARG A 108 -7.73 6.72 4.60
N LEU A 109 -7.32 6.12 5.71
CA LEU A 109 -6.66 4.82 5.68
C LEU A 109 -7.73 3.74 5.48
N THR A 110 -7.44 2.81 4.61
CA THR A 110 -8.32 1.67 4.33
C THR A 110 -8.05 0.54 5.33
N LEU A 111 -8.96 -0.42 5.40
CA LEU A 111 -8.71 -1.66 6.16
C LEU A 111 -7.43 -2.35 5.67
N PHE A 112 -7.18 -2.33 4.36
CA PHE A 112 -5.94 -2.83 3.79
C PHE A 112 -4.69 -2.14 4.37
N ASP A 113 -4.71 -0.80 4.51
CA ASP A 113 -3.56 -0.07 5.07
C ASP A 113 -3.23 -0.51 6.51
N LEU A 114 -4.27 -0.83 7.31
CA LEU A 114 -4.13 -1.35 8.67
C LEU A 114 -3.54 -2.76 8.68
N VAL A 115 -4.11 -3.65 7.88
CA VAL A 115 -3.62 -5.03 7.75
C VAL A 115 -2.17 -5.01 7.25
N HIS A 116 -1.89 -4.22 6.20
CA HIS A 116 -0.53 -4.08 5.68
C HIS A 116 0.45 -3.63 6.77
N ALA A 117 0.09 -2.61 7.56
CA ALA A 117 0.94 -2.12 8.65
C ALA A 117 1.18 -3.18 9.74
N SER A 118 0.18 -4.02 10.04
CA SER A 118 0.28 -5.07 11.06
C SER A 118 1.13 -6.27 10.64
N VAL A 119 1.16 -6.58 9.34
CA VAL A 119 1.89 -7.75 8.80
C VAL A 119 3.23 -7.37 8.15
N TRP A 120 3.55 -6.09 8.06
CA TRP A 120 4.74 -5.62 7.38
C TRP A 120 6.04 -6.02 8.09
N THR A 121 6.99 -6.51 7.32
CA THR A 121 8.41 -6.69 7.70
C THR A 121 9.30 -6.30 6.52
N SER A 122 10.62 -6.21 6.74
CA SER A 122 11.58 -5.97 5.65
C SER A 122 11.50 -7.02 4.53
N ASP A 123 11.11 -8.24 4.86
CA ASP A 123 11.09 -9.39 3.96
C ASP A 123 9.68 -9.75 3.48
N PHE A 124 8.65 -9.07 3.98
CA PHE A 124 7.26 -9.28 3.61
C PHE A 124 6.51 -7.95 3.56
N ASP A 125 6.51 -7.33 2.41
CA ASP A 125 5.72 -6.13 2.11
C ASP A 125 4.53 -6.53 1.24
N LEU A 126 3.34 -6.59 1.87
CA LEU A 126 2.12 -7.04 1.21
C LEU A 126 1.75 -6.15 0.01
N ARG A 127 2.10 -4.86 0.04
CA ARG A 127 1.82 -3.93 -1.06
C ARG A 127 2.69 -4.21 -2.28
N ASP A 128 3.99 -4.43 -2.06
CA ASP A 128 4.93 -4.78 -3.13
C ASP A 128 4.56 -6.15 -3.74
N LEU A 129 4.24 -7.14 -2.90
CA LEU A 129 3.84 -8.47 -3.34
C LEU A 129 2.53 -8.47 -4.16
N ILE A 130 1.55 -7.66 -3.79
CA ILE A 130 0.30 -7.46 -4.56
C ILE A 130 0.62 -6.77 -5.90
N GLN A 131 1.51 -5.79 -5.90
CA GLN A 131 1.92 -5.12 -7.12
C GLN A 131 2.62 -6.10 -8.08
N GLU A 132 3.50 -6.96 -7.58
CA GLU A 132 4.17 -8.01 -8.37
C GLU A 132 3.14 -8.94 -9.02
N PHE A 133 2.15 -9.43 -8.26
CA PHE A 133 1.07 -10.27 -8.79
C PHE A 133 0.28 -9.53 -9.88
N ASN A 134 -0.12 -8.29 -9.62
CA ASN A 134 -0.87 -7.47 -10.56
C ASN A 134 -0.05 -7.12 -11.84
N ASP A 135 1.27 -7.19 -11.76
CA ASP A 135 2.17 -6.93 -12.90
C ASP A 135 2.43 -8.18 -13.76
N GLU A 136 1.96 -9.36 -13.37
CA GLU A 136 1.98 -10.55 -14.22
C GLU A 136 1.18 -10.31 -15.50
N SER A 137 1.71 -10.73 -16.65
CA SER A 137 1.10 -10.47 -17.96
C SER A 137 -0.35 -10.96 -18.07
N ALA A 138 -0.64 -12.15 -17.51
CA ALA A 138 -1.98 -12.74 -17.53
C ALA A 138 -2.99 -11.96 -16.67
N ILE A 139 -2.51 -11.41 -15.53
CA ILE A 139 -3.32 -10.60 -14.62
C ILE A 139 -3.56 -9.21 -15.20
N LYS A 140 -2.53 -8.58 -15.79
CA LYS A 140 -2.70 -7.29 -16.51
C LYS A 140 -3.76 -7.34 -17.60
N LEU A 141 -3.86 -8.46 -18.31
CA LEU A 141 -4.87 -8.65 -19.36
C LEU A 141 -6.28 -8.78 -18.79
N PHE A 142 -6.42 -9.38 -17.63
CA PHE A 142 -7.71 -9.51 -16.92
C PHE A 142 -8.11 -8.20 -16.24
N GLY A 143 -7.15 -7.50 -15.64
CA GLY A 143 -7.29 -6.28 -14.85
C GLY A 143 -6.70 -6.44 -13.46
N LYS A 144 -6.21 -5.34 -12.90
CA LYS A 144 -5.59 -5.33 -11.56
C LYS A 144 -6.63 -5.62 -10.49
N LEU A 145 -6.30 -6.54 -9.59
CA LEU A 145 -7.12 -6.82 -8.41
C LEU A 145 -6.88 -5.77 -7.33
N GLN A 146 -7.95 -5.46 -6.59
CA GLN A 146 -7.89 -4.54 -5.45
C GLN A 146 -7.14 -5.17 -4.27
N PRO A 147 -6.42 -4.39 -3.46
CA PRO A 147 -5.72 -4.89 -2.28
C PRO A 147 -6.63 -5.64 -1.29
N GLU A 148 -7.90 -5.25 -1.19
CA GLU A 148 -8.91 -5.86 -0.36
C GLU A 148 -9.18 -7.33 -0.74
N THR A 149 -9.11 -7.67 -2.03
CA THR A 149 -9.25 -9.05 -2.53
C THR A 149 -8.20 -9.97 -1.91
N PHE A 150 -6.97 -9.48 -1.72
CA PHE A 150 -5.89 -10.24 -1.12
C PHE A 150 -6.05 -10.39 0.39
N THR A 151 -6.41 -9.32 1.11
CA THR A 151 -6.60 -9.39 2.56
C THR A 151 -7.78 -10.27 2.94
N GLN A 152 -8.88 -10.21 2.17
CA GLN A 152 -10.03 -11.11 2.34
C GLN A 152 -9.64 -12.56 2.05
N SER A 153 -8.88 -12.81 0.98
CA SER A 153 -8.41 -14.15 0.63
C SER A 153 -7.49 -14.74 1.71
N LEU A 154 -6.53 -13.95 2.21
CA LEU A 154 -5.65 -14.36 3.29
C LEU A 154 -6.44 -14.67 4.56
N SER A 155 -7.39 -13.80 4.93
CA SER A 155 -8.22 -13.99 6.11
C SER A 155 -9.07 -15.26 6.01
N LEU A 156 -9.70 -15.51 4.86
CA LEU A 156 -10.45 -16.77 4.62
C LEU A 156 -9.54 -17.98 4.75
N ASN A 157 -8.33 -17.95 4.18
CA ASN A 157 -7.41 -19.09 4.19
C ASN A 157 -6.88 -19.41 5.59
N VAL A 158 -6.68 -18.38 6.42
CA VAL A 158 -6.14 -18.52 7.79
C VAL A 158 -7.24 -18.81 8.81
N THR A 159 -8.33 -18.04 8.77
CA THR A 159 -9.35 -18.05 9.83
C THR A 159 -10.68 -18.67 9.41
N GLY A 160 -10.92 -18.87 8.12
CA GLY A 160 -12.21 -19.28 7.55
C GLY A 160 -13.25 -18.16 7.51
N ASN A 161 -12.86 -16.91 7.81
CA ASN A 161 -13.73 -15.75 7.87
C ASN A 161 -13.02 -14.51 7.33
N CYS A 162 -13.72 -13.62 6.62
CA CYS A 162 -13.18 -12.38 6.07
C CYS A 162 -13.75 -11.11 6.71
N GLN A 163 -14.37 -11.22 7.90
CA GLN A 163 -14.79 -10.06 8.67
C GLN A 163 -13.58 -9.18 9.03
N GLN A 164 -13.83 -7.91 9.27
CA GLN A 164 -12.82 -6.91 9.54
C GLN A 164 -11.88 -7.32 10.69
N THR A 165 -12.44 -7.82 11.80
CA THR A 165 -11.66 -8.31 12.95
C THR A 165 -10.71 -9.45 12.60
N ASN A 166 -11.17 -10.39 11.77
CA ASN A 166 -10.37 -11.51 11.32
C ASN A 166 -9.22 -11.05 10.40
N GLN A 167 -9.49 -10.08 9.52
CA GLN A 167 -8.44 -9.48 8.69
C GLN A 167 -7.38 -8.76 9.54
N LEU A 168 -7.79 -8.02 10.57
CA LEU A 168 -6.88 -7.31 11.48
C LEU A 168 -6.13 -8.24 12.45
N SER A 169 -6.61 -9.45 12.68
CA SER A 169 -5.90 -10.45 13.49
C SER A 169 -4.80 -11.19 12.75
N LEU A 170 -4.63 -10.94 11.46
CA LEU A 170 -3.57 -11.56 10.65
C LEU A 170 -2.18 -11.14 11.15
N THR A 171 -1.28 -12.11 11.21
CA THR A 171 0.15 -11.89 11.50
C THR A 171 0.99 -12.16 10.27
N THR A 172 2.21 -11.64 10.26
CA THR A 172 3.16 -11.87 9.16
C THR A 172 3.36 -13.34 8.87
N SER A 173 3.60 -14.15 9.90
CA SER A 173 3.83 -15.59 9.73
C SER A 173 2.62 -16.34 9.16
N MET A 174 1.40 -15.96 9.59
CA MET A 174 0.17 -16.52 9.01
C MET A 174 0.07 -16.22 7.53
N CYS A 175 0.30 -14.97 7.14
CA CYS A 175 0.23 -14.54 5.75
C CYS A 175 1.29 -15.24 4.89
N GLN A 176 2.54 -15.26 5.35
CA GLN A 176 3.65 -15.93 4.65
C GLN A 176 3.37 -17.40 4.37
N ASN A 177 2.84 -18.12 5.36
CA ASN A 177 2.55 -19.56 5.24
C ASN A 177 1.52 -19.89 4.14
N VAL A 178 0.57 -19.01 3.89
CA VAL A 178 -0.50 -19.26 2.91
C VAL A 178 -0.34 -18.45 1.62
N TRP A 179 0.59 -17.49 1.55
CA TRP A 179 0.71 -16.52 0.48
C TRP A 179 0.80 -17.17 -0.90
N ALA A 180 1.79 -18.03 -1.12
CA ALA A 180 2.03 -18.66 -2.42
C ALA A 180 0.80 -19.44 -2.91
N ARG A 181 0.16 -20.21 -2.01
CA ARG A 181 -1.04 -20.98 -2.35
C ARG A 181 -2.25 -20.05 -2.60
N THR A 182 -2.35 -18.95 -1.87
CA THR A 182 -3.41 -17.94 -2.11
C THR A 182 -3.32 -17.36 -3.52
N LEU A 183 -2.11 -16.98 -3.97
CA LEU A 183 -1.91 -16.46 -5.33
C LEU A 183 -2.24 -17.50 -6.40
N GLU A 184 -1.84 -18.76 -6.20
CA GLU A 184 -2.21 -19.84 -7.10
C GLU A 184 -3.73 -20.01 -7.20
N CYS A 185 -4.44 -20.01 -6.07
CA CYS A 185 -5.89 -20.14 -6.03
C CYS A 185 -6.60 -18.91 -6.62
N LEU A 186 -6.04 -17.70 -6.49
CA LEU A 186 -6.56 -16.50 -7.16
C LEU A 186 -6.46 -16.63 -8.69
N ARG A 187 -5.34 -17.15 -9.22
CA ARG A 187 -5.21 -17.42 -10.67
C ARG A 187 -6.26 -18.41 -11.14
N LEU A 188 -6.49 -19.51 -10.40
CA LEU A 188 -7.53 -20.50 -10.72
C LEU A 188 -8.93 -19.86 -10.72
N SER A 189 -9.19 -18.94 -9.79
CA SER A 189 -10.47 -18.23 -9.72
C SER A 189 -10.67 -17.29 -10.90
N ILE A 190 -9.61 -16.59 -11.31
CA ILE A 190 -9.62 -15.75 -12.51
C ILE A 190 -9.89 -16.60 -13.75
N ASP A 191 -9.24 -17.75 -13.89
CA ASP A 191 -9.47 -18.64 -15.02
C ASP A 191 -10.91 -19.21 -15.04
N LEU A 192 -11.46 -19.50 -13.85
CA LEU A 192 -12.85 -19.94 -13.71
C LEU A 192 -13.83 -18.86 -14.18
N VAL A 193 -13.69 -17.61 -13.69
CA VAL A 193 -14.61 -16.52 -14.08
C VAL A 193 -14.45 -16.14 -15.56
N LYS A 194 -13.24 -16.28 -16.14
CA LYS A 194 -13.05 -16.19 -17.59
C LYS A 194 -13.84 -17.27 -18.33
N GLY A 195 -13.89 -18.48 -17.79
CA GLY A 195 -14.71 -19.57 -18.31
C GLY A 195 -16.21 -19.26 -18.28
N TYR A 196 -16.68 -18.46 -17.35
CA TYR A 196 -18.05 -17.94 -17.29
C TYR A 196 -18.30 -16.73 -18.19
N GLY A 197 -17.27 -16.23 -18.88
CA GLY A 197 -17.38 -15.12 -19.85
C GLY A 197 -16.81 -13.79 -19.36
N ALA A 198 -16.42 -13.67 -18.08
CA ALA A 198 -15.81 -12.45 -17.54
C ALA A 198 -14.32 -12.38 -17.95
N GLN A 199 -14.04 -11.96 -19.18
CA GLN A 199 -12.68 -11.87 -19.73
C GLN A 199 -11.84 -10.74 -19.10
N LYS A 200 -12.50 -9.78 -18.43
CA LYS A 200 -11.89 -8.67 -17.71
C LYS A 200 -12.57 -8.47 -16.36
N ILE A 201 -11.82 -7.93 -15.41
CA ILE A 201 -12.32 -7.64 -14.05
C ILE A 201 -13.56 -6.73 -14.06
N ASP A 202 -13.59 -5.75 -14.96
CA ASP A 202 -14.70 -4.78 -15.07
C ASP A 202 -16.04 -5.43 -15.51
N ILE A 203 -16.00 -6.67 -15.99
CA ILE A 203 -17.22 -7.43 -16.34
C ILE A 203 -17.81 -8.12 -15.11
N LEU A 204 -16.99 -8.36 -14.06
CA LEU A 204 -17.49 -8.92 -12.81
C LEU A 204 -18.28 -7.84 -12.06
N PRO A 205 -19.55 -8.11 -11.68
CA PRO A 205 -20.33 -7.16 -10.90
C PRO A 205 -19.72 -6.91 -9.52
N TYR A 206 -19.06 -7.92 -8.97
CA TYR A 206 -18.41 -7.86 -7.65
C TYR A 206 -17.06 -8.57 -7.69
N GLU A 207 -15.98 -7.85 -7.45
CA GLU A 207 -14.64 -8.44 -7.31
C GLU A 207 -14.55 -9.39 -6.10
N SER A 208 -15.39 -9.18 -5.07
CA SER A 208 -15.49 -10.03 -3.89
C SER A 208 -15.90 -11.49 -4.16
N LEU A 209 -16.32 -11.82 -5.36
CA LEU A 209 -16.52 -13.21 -5.80
C LEU A 209 -15.19 -13.98 -5.85
N LEU A 210 -14.08 -13.31 -6.19
CA LEU A 210 -12.77 -13.95 -6.32
C LEU A 210 -12.24 -14.53 -4.99
N PRO A 211 -12.29 -13.81 -3.84
CA PRO A 211 -11.93 -14.40 -2.54
C PRO A 211 -12.71 -15.66 -2.17
N ILE A 212 -13.98 -15.74 -2.54
CA ILE A 212 -14.83 -16.92 -2.23
C ILE A 212 -14.43 -18.09 -3.12
N LEU A 213 -14.27 -17.87 -4.42
CA LEU A 213 -13.85 -18.90 -5.37
C LEU A 213 -12.44 -19.41 -5.07
N GLN A 214 -11.49 -18.51 -4.73
CA GLN A 214 -10.15 -18.92 -4.35
C GLN A 214 -10.16 -19.77 -3.06
N TYR A 215 -11.03 -19.45 -2.10
CA TYR A 215 -11.15 -20.23 -0.88
C TYR A 215 -11.62 -21.65 -1.15
N TYR A 216 -12.52 -21.86 -2.12
CA TYR A 216 -12.88 -23.19 -2.58
C TYR A 216 -11.65 -23.99 -3.05
N PHE A 217 -10.82 -23.42 -3.91
CA PHE A 217 -9.60 -24.08 -4.40
C PHE A 217 -8.58 -24.29 -3.26
N PHE A 218 -8.47 -23.34 -2.35
CA PHE A 218 -7.60 -23.43 -1.20
C PHE A 218 -8.00 -24.60 -0.28
N LYS A 219 -9.28 -24.70 0.05
CA LYS A 219 -9.82 -25.76 0.95
C LYS A 219 -9.83 -27.13 0.29
N SER A 220 -10.13 -27.23 -1.00
CA SER A 220 -10.08 -28.51 -1.72
C SER A 220 -8.65 -29.05 -1.88
N GLY A 221 -7.63 -28.18 -1.82
CA GLY A 221 -6.25 -28.51 -2.11
C GLY A 221 -5.99 -28.87 -3.58
N LYS A 222 -6.99 -28.71 -4.45
CA LYS A 222 -6.93 -29.09 -5.87
C LYS A 222 -6.79 -27.87 -6.77
N ASN A 223 -6.19 -28.07 -7.95
CA ASN A 223 -6.04 -27.06 -8.97
C ASN A 223 -7.14 -27.16 -10.05
N TYR A 224 -8.19 -27.89 -9.78
CA TYR A 224 -9.34 -28.04 -10.65
C TYR A 224 -10.62 -28.11 -9.83
N MET A 225 -11.74 -27.77 -10.45
CA MET A 225 -13.06 -27.91 -9.85
C MET A 225 -13.52 -29.36 -9.96
N GLU A 226 -13.96 -29.94 -8.84
CA GLU A 226 -14.50 -31.27 -8.82
C GLU A 226 -15.90 -31.30 -9.48
N ASN A 227 -16.17 -32.30 -10.32
CA ASN A 227 -17.46 -32.42 -11.01
C ASN A 227 -18.65 -32.44 -10.05
N ALA A 228 -18.49 -33.03 -8.85
CA ALA A 228 -19.52 -33.06 -7.83
C ALA A 228 -19.89 -31.67 -7.26
N HIS A 229 -18.95 -30.73 -7.30
CA HIS A 229 -19.15 -29.36 -6.78
C HIS A 229 -19.50 -28.35 -7.88
N LYS A 230 -19.30 -28.73 -9.15
CA LYS A 230 -19.44 -27.81 -10.28
C LYS A 230 -20.82 -27.16 -10.32
N GLN A 231 -21.88 -27.98 -10.28
CA GLN A 231 -23.24 -27.47 -10.33
C GLN A 231 -23.56 -26.51 -9.17
N LEU A 232 -23.10 -26.84 -7.96
CA LEU A 232 -23.32 -25.98 -6.79
C LEU A 232 -22.62 -24.62 -6.93
N ILE A 233 -21.40 -24.62 -7.45
CA ILE A 233 -20.63 -23.38 -7.66
C ILE A 233 -21.22 -22.56 -8.80
N ASP A 234 -21.62 -23.22 -9.91
CA ASP A 234 -22.29 -22.55 -11.02
C ASP A 234 -23.60 -21.90 -10.57
N ASP A 235 -24.45 -22.62 -9.83
CA ASP A 235 -25.72 -22.12 -9.30
C ASP A 235 -25.49 -20.95 -8.30
N TRP A 236 -24.51 -21.09 -7.41
CA TRP A 236 -24.15 -20.03 -6.48
C TRP A 236 -23.65 -18.77 -7.23
N PHE A 237 -22.76 -18.94 -8.20
CA PHE A 237 -22.16 -17.83 -8.95
C PHE A 237 -23.24 -17.04 -9.70
N TRP A 238 -24.07 -17.73 -10.48
CA TRP A 238 -25.11 -17.07 -11.26
C TRP A 238 -26.22 -16.47 -10.37
N THR A 239 -26.61 -17.15 -9.30
CA THR A 239 -27.59 -16.59 -8.37
C THR A 239 -27.05 -15.31 -7.74
N THR A 240 -25.77 -15.27 -7.33
CA THR A 240 -25.16 -14.08 -6.71
C THR A 240 -25.07 -12.91 -7.67
N ILE A 241 -24.86 -13.17 -8.96
CA ILE A 241 -24.76 -12.10 -9.98
C ILE A 241 -26.12 -11.50 -10.32
N PHE A 242 -27.18 -12.32 -10.31
CA PHE A 242 -28.52 -11.89 -10.75
C PHE A 242 -29.50 -11.62 -9.59
N SER A 243 -29.05 -11.68 -8.33
CA SER A 243 -29.85 -11.29 -7.16
C SER A 243 -29.64 -9.83 -6.80
#